data_1389fa2c520c827fb26b11a41ade79b8
#
_entry.id   1389fa2c520c827fb26b11a41ade79b8
#
_cell.length_a   1.000
_cell.length_b   1.000
_cell.length_c   1.000
_cell.angle_alpha   90.00
_cell.angle_beta   90.00
_cell.angle_gamma   90.00
#
_symmetry.space_group_name_H-M   'P 1'
#
loop_
_entity.id
_entity.type
_entity.pdbx_description
1 polymer ?
#
loop_
_entity_poly.entity_id
_entity_poly.type
_entity_poly.pdbx_seq_one_letter_code
_entity_poly.pdbx_strand_id
1 'polypeptide(L)'
;MDATQDIRDPFERISAETAKQMIEKGGVVVVDVREPAEWAQGHIAEAVHIPLGTVLNRPQELPEQDGLIFVCAEGVRSAVACEVAAAIGRKQLYNLEGGTVAWWKQGYPLAK
;
A
#
# COMPACT_ATOMS: atom_id res chain seq x y z
N MET A 1 -8.38 26.41 -2.99
CA MET A 1 -7.79 25.29 -2.94
C MET A 1 -7.88 24.76 -1.62
N ASP A 2 -8.19 23.82 -1.55
CA ASP A 2 -8.16 23.26 -0.36
C ASP A 2 -6.94 22.50 -0.18
N ALA A 3 -5.91 23.21 -0.33
CA ALA A 3 -4.61 22.62 -0.24
C ALA A 3 -4.35 22.04 1.10
N THR A 4 -5.18 22.36 2.06
CA THR A 4 -4.97 21.82 3.37
C THR A 4 -5.09 20.32 3.43
N GLN A 5 -5.86 19.73 2.51
CA GLN A 5 -5.94 18.28 2.49
C GLN A 5 -4.64 17.67 2.09
N ASP A 6 -3.99 18.21 1.09
CA ASP A 6 -2.77 17.64 0.58
C ASP A 6 -1.64 17.75 1.58
N ILE A 7 -1.66 18.81 2.37
CA ILE A 7 -0.62 19.00 3.36
C ILE A 7 -0.69 17.97 4.46
N ARG A 8 -1.89 17.48 4.79
CA ARG A 8 -2.04 16.56 5.90
C ARG A 8 -1.66 15.14 5.55
N ASP A 9 -1.79 14.77 4.27
CA ASP A 9 -1.50 13.40 3.85
C ASP A 9 -0.22 13.41 3.05
N PRO A 10 0.85 12.82 3.58
CA PRO A 10 2.10 12.72 2.83
C PRO A 10 2.05 11.60 1.79
N PHE A 11 0.88 11.15 1.40
CA PHE A 11 0.68 10.10 0.42
C PHE A 11 -0.63 10.35 -0.32
N GLU A 12 -0.79 9.69 -1.46
CA GLU A 12 -2.02 9.77 -2.23
C GLU A 12 -2.90 8.57 -1.94
N ARG A 13 -4.20 8.79 -1.96
CA ARG A 13 -5.19 7.73 -1.82
C ARG A 13 -5.65 7.35 -3.21
N ILE A 14 -5.49 6.08 -3.59
CA ILE A 14 -5.81 5.63 -4.94
C ILE A 14 -6.81 4.49 -4.88
N SER A 15 -7.60 4.37 -5.95
CA SER A 15 -8.57 3.29 -6.08
C SER A 15 -7.88 2.01 -6.51
N ALA A 16 -8.58 0.89 -6.36
CA ALA A 16 -8.08 -0.39 -6.85
C ALA A 16 -7.81 -0.35 -8.36
N GLU A 17 -8.67 0.34 -9.11
CA GLU A 17 -8.48 0.48 -10.53
C GLU A 17 -7.20 1.23 -10.87
N THR A 18 -6.96 2.35 -10.19
CA THR A 18 -5.74 3.11 -10.40
C THR A 18 -4.52 2.30 -10.02
N ALA A 19 -4.59 1.59 -8.88
CA ALA A 19 -3.48 0.75 -8.45
C ALA A 19 -3.16 -0.32 -9.49
N LYS A 20 -4.20 -0.95 -10.05
CA LYS A 20 -4.00 -1.96 -11.08
C LYS A 20 -3.26 -1.40 -12.28
N GLN A 21 -3.65 -0.22 -12.73
CA GLN A 21 -3.00 0.44 -13.85
C GLN A 21 -1.54 0.75 -13.54
N MET A 22 -1.27 1.22 -12.33
CA MET A 22 0.10 1.54 -11.92
C MET A 22 0.97 0.29 -11.88
N ILE A 23 0.43 -0.81 -11.37
CA ILE A 23 1.16 -2.07 -11.30
C ILE A 23 1.48 -2.56 -12.71
N GLU A 24 0.52 -2.49 -13.62
CA GLU A 24 0.72 -2.93 -15.01
C GLU A 24 1.75 -2.08 -15.73
N LYS A 25 1.77 -0.79 -15.43
CA LYS A 25 2.73 0.11 -16.04
C LYS A 25 4.15 -0.12 -15.51
N GLY A 26 4.24 -0.57 -14.26
CA GLY A 26 5.53 -0.82 -13.64
C GLY A 26 6.08 0.40 -12.92
N GLY A 27 7.21 0.22 -12.25
CA GLY A 27 7.87 1.30 -11.54
C GLY A 27 7.42 1.47 -10.11
N VAL A 28 6.46 0.66 -9.65
CA VAL A 28 6.00 0.71 -8.26
C VAL A 28 6.19 -0.65 -7.61
N VAL A 29 6.32 -0.63 -6.29
CA VAL A 29 6.32 -1.85 -5.48
C VAL A 29 5.08 -1.82 -4.60
N VAL A 30 4.35 -2.94 -4.57
CA VAL A 30 3.18 -3.08 -3.72
C VAL A 30 3.65 -3.73 -2.42
N VAL A 31 3.31 -3.11 -1.30
CA VAL A 31 3.68 -3.62 0.03
C VAL A 31 2.41 -3.96 0.78
N ASP A 32 2.22 -5.25 1.05
CA ASP A 32 1.06 -5.73 1.81
C ASP A 32 1.45 -5.78 3.28
N VAL A 33 0.73 -5.03 4.10
CA VAL A 33 1.07 -4.89 5.51
C VAL A 33 0.15 -5.70 6.42
N ARG A 34 -0.63 -6.63 5.84
CA ARG A 34 -1.54 -7.47 6.62
C ARG A 34 -0.78 -8.53 7.40
N GLU A 35 -1.49 -9.22 8.28
CA GLU A 35 -0.90 -10.31 9.05
C GLU A 35 -0.64 -11.53 8.17
N PRO A 36 0.29 -12.43 8.57
CA PRO A 36 0.58 -13.61 7.76
C PRO A 36 -0.62 -14.47 7.44
N ALA A 37 -1.56 -14.61 8.36
CA ALA A 37 -2.74 -15.43 8.10
C ALA A 37 -3.61 -14.83 7.00
N GLU A 38 -3.70 -13.51 6.95
CA GLU A 38 -4.45 -12.84 5.89
C GLU A 38 -3.74 -12.99 4.55
N TRP A 39 -2.44 -12.81 4.54
CA TRP A 39 -1.62 -12.97 3.34
C TRP A 39 -1.78 -14.36 2.74
N ALA A 40 -1.79 -15.38 3.59
CA ALA A 40 -1.87 -16.76 3.14
C ALA A 40 -3.21 -17.07 2.47
N GLN A 41 -4.26 -16.32 2.79
CA GLN A 41 -5.57 -16.54 2.18
C GLN A 41 -5.69 -15.93 0.80
N GLY A 42 -4.78 -15.08 0.42
CA GLY A 42 -4.78 -14.47 -0.89
C GLY A 42 -4.20 -13.08 -0.82
N HIS A 43 -3.41 -12.71 -1.83
CA HIS A 43 -2.73 -11.41 -1.88
C HIS A 43 -2.53 -11.01 -3.33
N ILE A 44 -2.25 -9.73 -3.55
CA ILE A 44 -1.91 -9.24 -4.89
C ILE A 44 -0.61 -9.89 -5.30
N ALA A 45 -0.57 -10.51 -6.48
CA ALA A 45 0.54 -11.37 -6.90
C ALA A 45 1.88 -10.63 -6.88
N GLU A 46 1.88 -9.35 -7.24
CA GLU A 46 3.10 -8.55 -7.30
C GLU A 46 3.55 -8.00 -5.95
N ALA A 47 2.76 -8.21 -4.90
CA ALA A 47 3.06 -7.59 -3.61
C ALA A 47 4.18 -8.30 -2.89
N VAL A 48 4.96 -7.52 -2.14
CA VAL A 48 5.84 -8.06 -1.12
C VAL A 48 5.14 -7.96 0.21
N HIS A 49 5.43 -8.87 1.12
CA HIS A 49 4.74 -8.93 2.40
C HIS A 49 5.63 -8.37 3.51
N ILE A 50 5.23 -7.24 4.05
CA ILE A 50 5.93 -6.63 5.19
C ILE A 50 4.86 -6.23 6.18
N PRO A 51 4.57 -7.06 7.19
CA PRO A 51 3.48 -6.77 8.13
C PRO A 51 3.66 -5.43 8.82
N LEU A 52 2.54 -4.82 9.20
CA LEU A 52 2.56 -3.49 9.80
C LEU A 52 3.50 -3.43 11.01
N GLY A 53 3.52 -4.48 11.83
CA GLY A 53 4.43 -4.49 12.99
C GLY A 53 5.87 -4.33 12.58
N THR A 54 6.27 -4.95 11.48
CA THR A 54 7.62 -4.80 10.95
C THR A 54 7.86 -3.38 10.47
N VAL A 55 6.87 -2.81 9.76
CA VAL A 55 6.98 -1.41 9.29
C VAL A 55 7.18 -0.47 10.48
N LEU A 56 6.43 -0.69 11.55
CA LEU A 56 6.51 0.18 12.73
C LEU A 56 7.84 0.01 13.47
N ASN A 57 8.33 -1.21 13.58
CA ASN A 57 9.54 -1.49 14.36
C ASN A 57 10.82 -1.33 13.57
N ARG A 58 10.78 -1.61 12.27
CA ARG A 58 11.95 -1.58 11.42
C ARG A 58 11.61 -0.95 10.07
N PRO A 59 11.23 0.33 10.06
CA PRO A 59 10.77 0.96 8.82
C PRO A 59 11.83 1.03 7.74
N GLN A 60 13.09 0.97 8.13
CA GLN A 60 14.17 0.98 7.15
C GLN A 60 14.22 -0.29 6.29
N GLU A 61 13.46 -1.33 6.66
CA GLU A 61 13.36 -2.52 5.83
C GLU A 61 12.41 -2.34 4.65
N LEU A 62 11.69 -1.23 4.59
CA LEU A 62 10.87 -0.92 3.42
C LEU A 62 11.77 -0.76 2.19
N PRO A 63 11.25 -1.12 1.00
CA PRO A 63 12.05 -0.95 -0.23
C PRO A 63 12.58 0.47 -0.35
N GLU A 64 13.86 0.57 -0.78
CA GLU A 64 14.50 1.86 -0.89
C GLU A 64 14.27 2.43 -2.27
N GLN A 65 13.03 2.73 -2.58
CA GLN A 65 12.68 3.35 -3.85
C GLN A 65 11.48 4.24 -3.63
N ASP A 66 11.29 5.17 -4.54
CA ASP A 66 10.05 5.94 -4.61
C ASP A 66 9.02 5.11 -5.35
N GLY A 67 7.75 5.36 -5.06
CA GLY A 67 6.68 4.62 -5.72
C GLY A 67 6.31 3.34 -4.99
N LEU A 68 5.77 3.49 -3.77
CA LEU A 68 5.31 2.36 -2.97
C LEU A 68 3.79 2.44 -2.82
N ILE A 69 3.10 1.35 -3.14
CA ILE A 69 1.66 1.24 -2.91
C ILE A 69 1.47 0.33 -1.71
N PHE A 70 0.94 0.88 -0.63
CA PHE A 70 0.66 0.10 0.57
C PHE A 70 -0.75 -0.43 0.54
N VAL A 71 -0.94 -1.68 0.94
CA VAL A 71 -2.25 -2.31 0.94
C VAL A 71 -2.47 -3.10 2.23
N CYS A 72 -3.69 -3.02 2.75
CA CYS A 72 -4.16 -3.91 3.80
C CYS A 72 -5.55 -4.40 3.41
N ALA A 73 -6.35 -4.87 4.37
CA ALA A 73 -7.67 -5.40 4.03
C ALA A 73 -8.62 -4.30 3.55
N GLU A 74 -8.64 -3.16 4.24
CA GLU A 74 -9.62 -2.12 3.96
C GLU A 74 -9.04 -0.71 3.83
N GLY A 75 -7.73 -0.58 3.96
CA GLY A 75 -7.07 0.70 3.72
C GLY A 75 -6.67 1.47 4.97
N VAL A 76 -6.94 0.97 6.16
CA VAL A 76 -6.65 1.70 7.40
C VAL A 76 -5.22 1.48 7.87
N ARG A 77 -4.81 0.22 8.00
CA ARG A 77 -3.45 -0.11 8.44
C ARG A 77 -2.42 0.37 7.41
N SER A 78 -2.77 0.27 6.14
CA SER A 78 -1.86 0.68 5.07
C SER A 78 -1.65 2.19 5.06
N ALA A 79 -2.66 2.97 5.47
CA ALA A 79 -2.49 4.42 5.60
C ALA A 79 -1.46 4.75 6.69
N VAL A 80 -1.47 3.99 7.79
CA VAL A 80 -0.44 4.17 8.83
C VAL A 80 0.94 3.86 8.27
N ALA A 81 1.06 2.79 7.49
CA ALA A 81 2.34 2.43 6.88
C ALA A 81 2.84 3.53 5.95
N CYS A 82 1.94 4.16 5.20
CA CYS A 82 2.30 5.30 4.35
C CYS A 82 2.91 6.42 5.18
N GLU A 83 2.32 6.73 6.32
CA GLU A 83 2.81 7.80 7.18
C GLU A 83 4.20 7.47 7.72
N VAL A 84 4.42 6.22 8.12
CA VAL A 84 5.73 5.80 8.59
C VAL A 84 6.76 5.90 7.48
N ALA A 85 6.41 5.45 6.28
CA ALA A 85 7.31 5.54 5.13
C ALA A 85 7.70 6.97 4.82
N ALA A 86 6.72 7.88 4.88
CA ALA A 86 6.99 9.30 4.65
C ALA A 86 7.94 9.85 5.71
N ALA A 87 7.78 9.42 6.97
CA ALA A 87 8.60 9.92 8.06
C ALA A 87 10.07 9.55 7.89
N ILE A 88 10.36 8.44 7.21
CA ILE A 88 11.76 8.05 6.96
C ILE A 88 12.25 8.51 5.59
N GLY A 89 11.47 9.36 4.90
CA GLY A 89 11.94 10.01 3.68
C GLY A 89 11.59 9.30 2.38
N ARG A 90 10.78 8.25 2.41
CA ARG A 90 10.28 7.64 1.17
C ARG A 90 9.31 8.60 0.51
N LYS A 91 9.27 8.60 -0.82
CA LYS A 91 8.44 9.53 -1.60
C LYS A 91 7.59 8.76 -2.58
N GLN A 92 6.57 9.45 -3.15
CA GLN A 92 5.63 8.85 -4.09
C GLN A 92 4.97 7.64 -3.46
N LEU A 93 4.23 7.94 -2.39
CA LEU A 93 3.59 6.92 -1.56
C LEU A 93 2.10 6.91 -1.85
N TYR A 94 1.52 5.73 -1.90
CA TYR A 94 0.11 5.55 -2.26
C TYR A 94 -0.53 4.57 -1.29
N ASN A 95 -1.76 4.90 -0.88
CA ASN A 95 -2.58 3.97 -0.11
C ASN A 95 -3.67 3.42 -1.00
N LEU A 96 -3.79 2.10 -1.09
CA LEU A 96 -4.87 1.48 -1.85
C LEU A 96 -6.14 1.56 -1.02
N GLU A 97 -7.00 2.53 -1.36
CA GLU A 97 -8.24 2.73 -0.62
C GLU A 97 -9.15 1.53 -0.80
N GLY A 98 -9.74 1.08 0.30
CA GLY A 98 -10.57 -0.12 0.26
C GLY A 98 -9.78 -1.42 0.30
N GLY A 99 -8.48 -1.37 0.12
CA GLY A 99 -7.59 -2.51 0.32
C GLY A 99 -7.87 -3.70 -0.57
N THR A 100 -7.52 -4.90 -0.08
CA THR A 100 -7.75 -6.12 -0.84
C THR A 100 -9.24 -6.39 -1.04
N VAL A 101 -10.10 -5.87 -0.16
CA VAL A 101 -11.55 -6.00 -0.36
C VAL A 101 -11.97 -5.28 -1.63
N ALA A 102 -11.53 -4.03 -1.81
CA ALA A 102 -11.86 -3.28 -3.03
C ALA A 102 -11.25 -3.93 -4.26
N TRP A 103 -10.04 -4.43 -4.14
CA TRP A 103 -9.36 -5.14 -5.23
C TRP A 103 -10.19 -6.33 -5.70
N TRP A 104 -10.63 -7.14 -4.74
CA TRP A 104 -11.45 -8.32 -5.03
C TRP A 104 -12.79 -7.95 -5.65
N LYS A 105 -13.42 -6.89 -5.14
CA LYS A 105 -14.71 -6.46 -5.66
C LYS A 105 -14.64 -5.99 -7.11
N GLN A 106 -13.49 -5.52 -7.55
CA GLN A 106 -13.28 -5.16 -8.94
C GLN A 106 -13.10 -6.38 -9.84
N GLY A 107 -13.03 -7.56 -9.26
CA GLY A 107 -12.79 -8.78 -10.02
C GLY A 107 -11.33 -9.05 -10.28
N TYR A 108 -10.44 -8.33 -9.63
CA TYR A 108 -9.00 -8.56 -9.81
C TYR A 108 -8.57 -9.76 -8.96
N PRO A 109 -7.67 -10.60 -9.49
CA PRO A 109 -7.33 -11.85 -8.81
C PRO A 109 -6.42 -11.64 -7.63
N LEU A 110 -6.50 -12.59 -6.69
CA LEU A 110 -5.56 -12.69 -5.59
C LEU A 110 -4.80 -14.02 -5.73
N ALA A 111 -3.50 -13.95 -5.57
CA ALA A 111 -2.64 -15.14 -5.60
C ALA A 111 -2.61 -15.78 -4.21
N LYS A 112 -2.13 -17.01 -4.14
CA LYS A 112 -1.95 -17.69 -2.84
C LYS A 112 -0.55 -18.24 -2.70
#